data_869d4819d07e8ff86477e281a1827582
#
_entry.id   869d4819d07e8ff86477e281a1827582
#
_cell.length_a   1.000
_cell.length_b   1.000
_cell.length_c   1.000
_cell.angle_alpha   90.00
_cell.angle_beta   90.00
_cell.angle_gamma   90.00
#
_symmetry.space_group_name_H-M   'P 1'
#
loop_
_entity.id
_entity.type
_entity.pdbx_description
1 polymer ?
#
loop_
_entity_poly.entity_id
_entity_poly.type
_entity_poly.pdbx_seq_one_letter_code
_entity_poly.pdbx_strand_id
1 'polypeptide(L)' 'MNRPLTWTSTEDLAIALSDKFPDVDPLTVRFTDLHKWVMALDGFSDDARNSNEKKLEAIQMAWHEEFQDRK' A
#
# COMPACT_ATOMS: atom_id res chain seq x y z
N MET A 1 -0.07 3.47 -19.52
CA MET A 1 1.04 4.31 -19.06
C MET A 1 1.33 4.04 -17.62
N ASN A 2 2.56 3.68 -17.34
CA ASN A 2 2.94 3.30 -15.99
C ASN A 2 3.53 4.49 -15.26
N ARG A 3 2.79 5.00 -14.29
CA ARG A 3 3.36 5.96 -13.35
C ARG A 3 4.17 5.20 -12.33
N PRO A 4 5.36 5.67 -11.96
CA PRO A 4 6.07 5.06 -10.86
C PRO A 4 5.26 5.22 -9.58
N LEU A 5 5.17 4.15 -8.79
CA LEU A 5 4.52 4.19 -7.50
C LEU A 5 5.50 4.72 -6.46
N THR A 6 5.06 5.66 -5.66
CA THR A 6 5.86 6.24 -4.58
C THR A 6 5.08 6.20 -3.28
N TRP A 7 5.72 6.56 -2.18
CA TRP A 7 5.05 6.59 -0.88
C TRP A 7 3.87 7.56 -0.82
N THR A 8 3.81 8.52 -1.75
CA THR A 8 2.71 9.48 -1.81
C THR A 8 1.59 9.04 -2.75
N SER A 9 1.77 7.94 -3.48
CA SER A 9 0.76 7.39 -4.38
C SER A 9 -0.25 6.54 -3.61
N THR A 10 -0.90 7.13 -2.61
CA THR A 10 -1.69 6.41 -1.61
C THR A 10 -2.79 5.55 -2.24
N GLU A 11 -3.59 6.12 -3.12
CA GLU A 11 -4.70 5.38 -3.75
C GLU A 11 -4.18 4.28 -4.68
N ASP A 12 -3.18 4.59 -5.48
CA ASP A 12 -2.61 3.62 -6.40
C ASP A 12 -1.95 2.46 -5.65
N LEU A 13 -1.28 2.75 -4.55
CA LEU A 13 -0.71 1.71 -3.69
C LEU A 13 -1.81 0.85 -3.07
N ALA A 14 -2.89 1.47 -2.62
CA ALA A 14 -4.02 0.75 -2.04
C ALA A 14 -4.64 -0.21 -3.04
N ILE A 15 -4.83 0.23 -4.27
CA ILE A 15 -5.39 -0.60 -5.34
C ILE A 15 -4.45 -1.76 -5.64
N ALA A 16 -3.15 -1.48 -5.76
CA ALA A 16 -2.15 -2.51 -6.05
C ALA A 16 -2.07 -3.55 -4.94
N LEU A 17 -2.11 -3.11 -3.68
CA LEU A 17 -2.11 -4.02 -2.54
C LEU A 17 -3.37 -4.87 -2.50
N SER A 18 -4.51 -4.27 -2.78
CA SER A 18 -5.78 -4.98 -2.81
C SER A 18 -5.81 -6.04 -3.92
N ASP A 19 -5.24 -5.72 -5.08
CA ASP A 19 -5.15 -6.67 -6.19
C ASP A 19 -4.21 -7.83 -5.86
N LYS A 20 -3.11 -7.56 -5.19
CA LYS A 20 -2.11 -8.57 -4.89
C LYS A 20 -2.48 -9.41 -3.68
N PHE A 21 -3.14 -8.82 -2.70
CA PHE A 21 -3.51 -9.47 -1.45
C PHE A 21 -5.02 -9.33 -1.19
N PRO A 22 -5.87 -9.91 -2.05
CA PRO A 22 -7.32 -9.67 -1.96
C PRO A 22 -7.97 -10.25 -0.69
N ASP A 23 -7.32 -11.23 -0.06
CA ASP A 23 -7.87 -11.88 1.13
C ASP A 23 -7.24 -11.40 2.43
N VAL A 24 -6.36 -10.41 2.36
CA VAL A 24 -5.68 -9.90 3.55
C VAL A 24 -6.42 -8.67 4.08
N ASP A 25 -6.81 -8.73 5.36
CA ASP A 25 -7.38 -7.57 6.03
C ASP A 25 -6.26 -6.58 6.37
N PRO A 26 -6.30 -5.37 5.79
CA PRO A 26 -5.22 -4.40 6.00
C PRO A 26 -4.98 -4.03 7.47
N LEU A 27 -6.02 -4.10 8.30
CA LEU A 27 -5.88 -3.74 9.71
C LEU A 27 -5.11 -4.79 10.51
N THR A 28 -4.88 -5.97 9.95
CA THR A 28 -4.08 -7.02 10.59
C THR A 28 -2.61 -6.95 10.20
N VAL A 29 -2.26 -6.08 9.26
CA VAL A 29 -0.89 -5.97 8.75
C VAL A 29 -0.10 -4.97 9.57
N ARG A 30 1.08 -5.38 10.03
CA ARG A 30 1.97 -4.49 10.77
C ARG A 30 2.62 -3.49 9.80
N PHE A 31 2.96 -2.31 10.30
CA PHE A 31 3.62 -1.30 9.47
C PHE A 31 4.95 -1.77 8.91
N THR A 32 5.69 -2.60 9.65
CA THR A 32 6.94 -3.17 9.14
C THR A 32 6.69 -4.08 7.95
N ASP A 33 5.64 -4.87 8.00
CA ASP A 33 5.26 -5.75 6.88
C ASP A 33 4.68 -4.95 5.73
N LEU A 34 3.85 -3.95 6.03
CA LEU A 34 3.27 -3.07 5.02
C LEU A 34 4.37 -2.36 4.23
N HIS A 35 5.39 -1.89 4.92
CA HIS A 35 6.54 -1.24 4.30
C HIS A 35 7.20 -2.18 3.28
N LYS A 36 7.45 -3.42 3.70
CA LYS A 36 8.08 -4.42 2.82
C LYS A 36 7.19 -4.73 1.62
N TRP A 37 5.90 -4.90 1.85
CA TRP A 37 4.96 -5.27 0.79
C TRP A 37 4.81 -4.16 -0.25
N VAL A 38 4.79 -2.90 0.21
CA VAL A 38 4.72 -1.76 -0.69
C VAL A 38 5.97 -1.70 -1.56
N MET A 39 7.14 -1.88 -0.96
CA MET A 39 8.40 -1.86 -1.71
C MET A 39 8.52 -3.01 -2.70
N ALA A 40 7.82 -4.10 -2.46
CA ALA A 40 7.82 -5.26 -3.35
C ALA A 40 6.83 -5.14 -4.50
N LEU A 41 5.98 -4.11 -4.51
CA LEU A 41 5.00 -3.94 -5.58
C LEU A 41 5.69 -3.62 -6.90
N ASP A 42 5.15 -4.18 -7.99
CA ASP A 42 5.63 -3.87 -9.32
C ASP A 42 5.43 -2.38 -9.61
N GLY A 43 6.45 -1.74 -10.11
CA GLY A 43 6.38 -0.32 -10.43
C GLY A 43 6.67 0.61 -9.27
N PHE A 44 6.90 0.06 -8.06
CA PHE A 44 7.30 0.91 -6.93
C PHE A 44 8.72 1.43 -7.15
N SER A 45 8.89 2.74 -7.06
CA SER A 45 10.15 3.41 -7.42
C SER A 45 10.45 4.54 -6.45
N ASP A 46 10.54 4.24 -5.17
CA ASP A 46 10.85 5.25 -4.16
C ASP A 46 11.84 4.67 -3.15
N ASP A 47 12.46 5.53 -2.37
CA ASP A 47 13.43 5.13 -1.36
C ASP A 47 12.70 4.66 -0.10
N ALA A 48 13.19 3.57 0.48
CA ALA A 48 12.65 3.04 1.74
C ALA A 48 12.62 4.11 2.85
N ARG A 49 13.57 5.02 2.82
CA ARG A 49 13.68 6.05 3.85
C ARG A 49 12.70 7.21 3.70
N ASN A 50 11.98 7.27 2.59
CA ASN A 50 11.00 8.32 2.36
C ASN A 50 9.65 8.00 2.98
N SER A 51 9.49 6.83 3.60
CA SER A 51 8.26 6.48 4.31
C SER A 51 8.29 7.00 5.74
N ASN A 52 7.11 7.13 6.33
CA ASN A 52 6.94 7.42 7.75
C ASN A 52 5.60 6.85 8.19
N GLU A 53 5.31 6.92 9.49
CA GLU A 53 4.07 6.34 10.04
C GLU A 53 2.83 6.95 9.39
N LYS A 54 2.82 8.26 9.17
CA LYS A 54 1.67 8.92 8.57
C LYS A 54 1.41 8.44 7.16
N LYS A 55 2.46 8.24 6.37
CA LYS A 55 2.32 7.71 5.01
C LYS A 55 1.83 6.28 5.03
N LEU A 56 2.38 5.45 5.90
CA LEU A 56 1.96 4.06 6.04
C LEU A 56 0.52 3.97 6.54
N GLU A 57 0.14 4.81 7.48
CA GLU A 57 -1.23 4.86 7.97
C GLU A 57 -2.21 5.23 6.87
N ALA A 58 -1.86 6.25 6.08
CA ALA A 58 -2.70 6.67 4.95
C ALA A 58 -2.87 5.55 3.93
N ILE A 59 -1.79 4.83 3.62
CA ILE A 59 -1.84 3.70 2.70
C ILE A 59 -2.71 2.59 3.29
N GLN A 60 -2.54 2.28 4.57
CA GLN A 60 -3.33 1.25 5.23
C GLN A 60 -4.82 1.58 5.21
N MET A 61 -5.18 2.81 5.49
CA MET A 61 -6.57 3.22 5.50
C MET A 61 -7.19 3.19 4.10
N ALA A 62 -6.45 3.64 3.09
CA ALA A 62 -6.92 3.57 1.71
C ALA A 62 -7.08 2.12 1.26
N TRP A 63 -6.14 1.25 1.62
CA TRP A 63 -6.23 -0.18 1.33
C TRP A 63 -7.41 -0.81 2.05
N HIS A 64 -7.66 -0.42 3.30
CA HIS A 64 -8.80 -0.92 4.06
C HIS A 64 -10.12 -0.57 3.36
N GLU A 65 -10.25 0.64 2.84
CA GLU A 65 -11.43 1.04 2.08
C GLU A 65 -11.61 0.19 0.83
N GLU A 66 -10.52 -0.05 0.09
CA GLU A 66 -10.56 -0.92 -1.09
C GLU A 66 -10.96 -2.35 -0.71
N PHE A 67 -10.42 -2.85 0.39
CA PHE A 67 -10.73 -4.18 0.89
C PHE A 67 -12.23 -4.32 1.22
N GLN A 68 -12.81 -3.32 1.85
CA GLN A 68 -14.23 -3.32 2.18
C GLN A 68 -15.10 -3.21 0.94
N ASP A 69 -14.70 -2.40 -0.03
CA ASP A 69 -15.46 -2.22 -1.26
C ASP A 69 -15.52 -3.50 -2.10
N ARG A 70 -14.55 -4.38 -1.93
CA ARG A 70 -14.48 -5.64 -2.68
C ARG A 70 -15.19 -6.80 -2.01
N LYS A 71 -15.68 -6.63 -0.82
CA LYS A 71 -16.40 -7.67 -0.11
C LYS A 71 -17.83 -7.84 -0.63
#